data_5dc5a9a7d75e610110fb0cede0de33fe
#
_entry.id   5dc5a9a7d75e610110fb0cede0de33fe
#
_cell.length_a   1.000
_cell.length_b   1.000
_cell.length_c   1.000
_cell.angle_alpha   90.00
_cell.angle_beta   90.00
_cell.angle_gamma   90.00
#
_symmetry.space_group_name_H-M   'P 1'
#
loop_
_entity.id
_entity.type
_entity.pdbx_description
1 polymer ?
#
loop_
_entity_poly.entity_id
_entity_poly.type
_entity_poly.pdbx_seq_one_letter_code
_entity_poly.pdbx_strand_id
1 'polypeptide(L)'
;MKDKLERRNSINSRIGVVSGIGKVISAPKRLNILVGLMDDSKAFQQIKTITGLEKSALSNHLKLLTQQGLVEKKHHGVYSITYQGYQLMIKLDDLIDETVDHLRNERELEIRRKFTDSFLNRPKY
;
A
#
# COMPACT_ATOMS: atom_id res chain seq x y z
N MET A 1 -9.80 -8.68 -20.49
CA MET A 1 -10.20 -8.40 -19.10
C MET A 1 -10.76 -9.66 -18.45
N LYS A 2 -10.32 -9.99 -17.28
CA LYS A 2 -10.76 -11.21 -16.58
C LYS A 2 -12.19 -11.03 -16.05
N ASP A 3 -13.03 -12.06 -16.20
CA ASP A 3 -14.33 -12.11 -15.54
C ASP A 3 -14.17 -12.52 -14.05
N LYS A 4 -15.28 -12.60 -13.33
CA LYS A 4 -15.27 -12.93 -11.89
C LYS A 4 -14.64 -14.30 -11.60
N LEU A 5 -14.94 -15.30 -12.42
CA LEU A 5 -14.41 -16.66 -12.23
C LEU A 5 -12.91 -16.70 -12.49
N GLU A 6 -12.46 -16.06 -13.56
CA GLU A 6 -11.04 -15.95 -13.89
C GLU A 6 -10.27 -15.22 -12.79
N ARG A 7 -10.82 -14.13 -12.27
CA ARG A 7 -10.26 -13.37 -11.13
C ARG A 7 -10.11 -14.24 -9.89
N ARG A 8 -11.19 -14.91 -9.52
CA ARG A 8 -11.21 -15.82 -8.37
C ARG A 8 -10.14 -16.89 -8.50
N ASN A 9 -10.09 -17.56 -9.64
CA ASN A 9 -9.13 -18.65 -9.89
C ASN A 9 -7.69 -18.12 -9.89
N SER A 10 -7.46 -16.95 -10.47
CA SER A 10 -6.16 -16.28 -10.50
C SER A 10 -5.65 -15.99 -9.09
N ILE A 11 -6.49 -15.39 -8.26
CA ILE A 11 -6.13 -15.08 -6.86
C ILE A 11 -5.93 -16.38 -6.08
N ASN A 12 -6.85 -17.32 -6.21
CA ASN A 12 -6.80 -18.58 -5.47
C ASN A 12 -5.51 -19.37 -5.76
N SER A 13 -5.07 -19.39 -7.01
CA SER A 13 -3.83 -20.08 -7.39
C SER A 13 -2.56 -19.37 -6.87
N ARG A 14 -2.67 -18.13 -6.42
CA ARG A 14 -1.55 -17.30 -5.98
C ARG A 14 -1.71 -16.76 -4.57
N ILE A 15 -2.46 -17.44 -3.74
CA ILE A 15 -2.72 -17.02 -2.35
C ILE A 15 -1.43 -16.79 -1.57
N GLY A 16 -0.42 -17.66 -1.74
CA GLY A 16 0.87 -17.49 -1.09
C GLY A 16 1.58 -16.20 -1.48
N VAL A 17 1.51 -15.83 -2.75
CA VAL A 17 2.09 -14.58 -3.27
C VAL A 17 1.35 -13.38 -2.68
N VAL A 18 0.03 -13.41 -2.70
CA VAL A 18 -0.82 -12.35 -2.11
C VAL A 18 -0.52 -12.18 -0.62
N SER A 19 -0.44 -13.29 0.11
CA SER A 19 -0.11 -13.29 1.54
C SER A 19 1.28 -12.72 1.81
N GLY A 20 2.26 -13.05 0.97
CA GLY A 20 3.61 -12.50 1.07
C GLY A 20 3.64 -10.98 0.90
N ILE A 21 2.91 -10.47 -0.08
CA ILE A 21 2.75 -9.02 -0.31
C ILE A 21 2.04 -8.39 0.90
N GLY A 22 0.98 -9.00 1.39
CA GLY A 22 0.25 -8.53 2.57
C GLY A 22 1.15 -8.41 3.79
N LYS A 23 2.05 -9.36 3.98
CA LYS A 23 3.03 -9.34 5.07
C LYS A 23 3.95 -8.12 4.99
N VAL A 24 4.38 -7.77 3.78
CA VAL A 24 5.22 -6.59 3.55
C VAL A 24 4.46 -5.30 3.86
N ILE A 25 3.29 -5.12 3.25
CA ILE A 25 2.55 -3.86 3.34
C ILE A 25 1.84 -3.65 4.68
N SER A 26 1.77 -4.65 5.53
CA SER A 26 1.17 -4.54 6.86
C SER A 26 2.05 -3.80 7.87
N ALA A 27 3.32 -3.57 7.57
CA ALA A 27 4.25 -2.92 8.49
C ALA A 27 4.59 -1.50 8.01
N PRO A 28 4.21 -0.45 8.78
CA PRO A 28 4.50 0.93 8.39
C PRO A 28 5.98 1.21 8.10
N LYS A 29 6.89 0.60 8.85
CA LYS A 29 8.33 0.80 8.64
C LYS A 29 8.81 0.23 7.30
N ARG A 30 8.25 -0.89 6.84
CA ARG A 30 8.56 -1.42 5.51
C ARG A 30 8.03 -0.53 4.39
N LEU A 31 6.83 0.02 4.58
CA LEU A 31 6.30 1.00 3.65
C LEU A 31 7.15 2.28 3.61
N ASN A 32 7.64 2.73 4.75
CA ASN A 32 8.55 3.88 4.81
C ASN A 32 9.84 3.64 4.03
N ILE A 33 10.38 2.44 4.10
CA ILE A 33 11.57 2.06 3.31
C ILE A 33 11.25 2.16 1.81
N LEU A 34 10.14 1.56 1.38
CA LEU A 34 9.75 1.59 -0.03
C LEU A 34 9.51 3.02 -0.53
N VAL A 35 8.82 3.84 0.24
CA VAL A 35 8.62 5.26 -0.07
C VAL A 35 9.95 5.98 -0.22
N GLY A 36 10.87 5.74 0.71
CA GLY A 36 12.19 6.37 0.68
C GLY A 36 13.05 5.97 -0.51
N LEU A 37 12.76 4.83 -1.12
CA LEU A 37 13.50 4.34 -2.29
C LEU A 37 12.81 4.67 -3.63
N MET A 38 11.64 5.27 -3.61
CA MET A 38 10.89 5.55 -4.85
C MET A 38 11.58 6.59 -5.72
N ASP A 39 12.23 7.56 -5.11
CA ASP A 39 12.90 8.65 -5.82
C ASP A 39 14.35 8.33 -6.20
N ASP A 40 15.05 7.54 -5.39
CA ASP A 40 16.46 7.27 -5.59
C ASP A 40 16.93 6.07 -4.79
N SER A 41 17.99 5.42 -5.25
CA SER A 41 18.70 4.38 -4.50
C SER A 41 19.38 5.00 -3.27
N LYS A 42 19.46 4.25 -2.18
CA LYS A 42 20.04 4.74 -0.94
C LYS A 42 20.92 3.70 -0.28
N ALA A 43 21.96 4.19 0.39
CA ALA A 43 22.81 3.35 1.21
C ALA A 43 22.09 2.95 2.51
N PHE A 44 22.52 1.85 3.11
CA PHE A 44 21.95 1.35 4.37
C PHE A 44 21.86 2.45 5.44
N GLN A 45 22.91 3.24 5.62
CA GLN A 45 22.92 4.29 6.63
C GLN A 45 21.89 5.39 6.36
N GLN A 46 21.69 5.74 5.09
CA GLN A 46 20.67 6.72 4.71
C GLN A 46 19.25 6.22 5.03
N ILE A 47 19.00 4.94 4.74
CA ILE A 47 17.70 4.31 5.06
C ILE A 47 17.50 4.26 6.56
N LYS A 48 18.55 3.92 7.31
CA LYS A 48 18.53 3.90 8.77
C LYS A 48 18.14 5.28 9.34
N THR A 49 18.73 6.33 8.81
CA THR A 49 18.44 7.70 9.23
C THR A 49 16.98 8.08 8.92
N ILE A 50 16.49 7.77 7.72
CA ILE A 50 15.12 8.08 7.30
C ILE A 50 14.10 7.36 8.16
N THR A 51 14.32 6.09 8.47
CA THR A 51 13.36 5.25 9.18
C THR A 51 13.48 5.34 10.70
N GLY A 52 14.63 5.75 11.21
CA GLY A 52 14.92 5.74 12.64
C GLY A 52 15.04 4.35 13.23
N LEU A 53 15.19 3.32 12.39
CA LEU A 53 15.27 1.93 12.85
C LEU A 53 16.68 1.59 13.34
N GLU A 54 16.73 0.66 14.31
CA GLU A 54 17.97 0.04 14.71
C GLU A 54 18.52 -0.84 13.58
N LYS A 55 19.83 -1.05 13.57
CA LYS A 55 20.54 -1.79 12.52
C LYS A 55 19.96 -3.18 12.28
N SER A 56 19.68 -3.94 13.34
CA SER A 56 19.13 -5.30 13.22
C SER A 56 17.70 -5.30 12.66
N ALA A 57 16.87 -4.39 13.10
CA ALA A 57 15.50 -4.26 12.61
C ALA A 57 15.49 -3.88 11.13
N LEU A 58 16.31 -2.90 10.74
CA LEU A 58 16.43 -2.48 9.34
C LEU A 58 16.92 -3.64 8.46
N SER A 59 17.95 -4.37 8.91
CA SER A 59 18.45 -5.54 8.19
C SER A 59 17.36 -6.57 7.95
N ASN A 60 16.54 -6.85 8.96
CA ASN A 60 15.44 -7.81 8.85
C ASN A 60 14.36 -7.33 7.86
N HIS A 61 13.99 -6.06 7.90
CA HIS A 61 13.03 -5.50 6.97
C HIS A 61 13.54 -5.52 5.52
N LEU A 62 14.80 -5.12 5.31
CA LEU A 62 15.42 -5.15 3.98
C LEU A 62 15.55 -6.57 3.45
N LYS A 63 15.85 -7.54 4.31
CA LYS A 63 15.89 -8.95 3.93
C LYS A 63 14.53 -9.44 3.42
N LEU A 64 13.45 -9.11 4.14
CA LEU A 64 12.10 -9.50 3.73
C LEU A 64 11.70 -8.83 2.41
N LEU A 65 11.97 -7.54 2.26
CA LEU A 65 11.70 -6.80 1.03
C LEU A 65 12.46 -7.37 -0.16
N THR A 66 13.71 -7.74 0.04
CA THR A 66 14.54 -8.38 -0.99
C THR A 66 14.01 -9.75 -1.36
N GLN A 67 13.61 -10.55 -0.37
CA GLN A 67 13.02 -11.88 -0.61
C GLN A 67 11.73 -11.81 -1.39
N GLN A 68 10.93 -10.78 -1.19
CA GLN A 68 9.68 -10.56 -1.92
C GLN A 68 9.90 -9.90 -3.28
N GLY A 69 11.13 -9.60 -3.65
CA GLY A 69 11.44 -9.01 -4.96
C GLY A 69 11.05 -7.55 -5.11
N LEU A 70 10.83 -6.84 -4.01
CA LEU A 70 10.43 -5.43 -4.01
C LEU A 70 11.60 -4.46 -3.91
N VAL A 71 12.71 -4.93 -3.38
CA VAL A 71 13.97 -4.19 -3.21
C VAL A 71 15.10 -5.08 -3.69
N GLU A 72 16.12 -4.48 -4.26
CA GLU A 72 17.37 -5.19 -4.59
C GLU A 72 18.56 -4.49 -3.95
N LYS A 73 19.53 -5.29 -3.53
CA LYS A 73 20.81 -4.80 -3.02
C LYS A 73 21.80 -4.72 -4.17
N LYS A 74 22.29 -3.52 -4.44
CA LYS A 74 23.31 -3.27 -5.45
C LYS A 74 24.70 -3.26 -4.82
N HIS A 75 25.72 -3.00 -5.62
CA HIS A 75 27.11 -2.92 -5.15
C HIS A 75 27.25 -1.84 -4.06
N HIS A 76 28.20 -2.06 -3.15
CA HIS A 76 28.56 -1.13 -2.08
C HIS A 76 27.44 -0.88 -1.05
N GLY A 77 26.56 -1.86 -0.85
CA GLY A 77 25.52 -1.75 0.18
C GLY A 77 24.43 -0.73 -0.15
N VAL A 78 24.24 -0.43 -1.41
CA VAL A 78 23.16 0.46 -1.90
C VAL A 78 21.94 -0.38 -2.22
N TYR A 79 20.79 0.10 -1.82
CA TYR A 79 19.50 -0.55 -2.06
C TYR A 79 18.66 0.27 -3.03
N SER A 80 17.97 -0.42 -3.92
CA SER A 80 17.06 0.19 -4.90
C SER A 80 15.71 -0.47 -4.82
N ILE A 81 14.66 0.29 -5.11
CA ILE A 81 13.34 -0.29 -5.34
C ILE A 81 13.37 -0.98 -6.72
N THR A 82 12.77 -2.17 -6.80
CA THR A 82 12.63 -2.88 -8.07
C THR A 82 11.46 -2.31 -8.88
N TYR A 83 11.35 -2.71 -10.15
CA TYR A 83 10.18 -2.39 -10.96
C TYR A 83 8.89 -2.87 -10.26
N GLN A 84 8.89 -4.09 -9.75
CA GLN A 84 7.76 -4.67 -9.05
C GLN A 84 7.42 -3.89 -7.77
N GLY A 85 8.43 -3.47 -7.03
CA GLY A 85 8.24 -2.66 -5.82
C GLY A 85 7.64 -1.31 -6.14
N TYR A 86 8.12 -0.66 -7.18
CA TYR A 86 7.59 0.63 -7.64
C TYR A 86 6.14 0.50 -8.11
N GLN A 87 5.84 -0.52 -8.91
CA GLN A 87 4.48 -0.78 -9.38
C GLN A 87 3.52 -1.07 -8.22
N LEU A 88 3.98 -1.80 -7.20
CA LEU A 88 3.18 -2.05 -6.01
C LEU A 88 2.80 -0.73 -5.33
N MET A 89 3.75 0.18 -5.18
CA MET A 89 3.50 1.47 -4.53
C MET A 89 2.52 2.32 -5.32
N ILE A 90 2.64 2.35 -6.66
CA ILE A 90 1.70 3.07 -7.52
C ILE A 90 0.29 2.49 -7.38
N LYS A 91 0.16 1.17 -7.39
CA LYS A 91 -1.15 0.50 -7.29
C LYS A 91 -1.78 0.71 -5.91
N LEU A 92 -0.97 0.75 -4.86
CA LEU A 92 -1.46 1.09 -3.51
C LEU A 92 -1.97 2.53 -3.45
N ASP A 93 -1.24 3.45 -4.06
CA ASP A 93 -1.64 4.86 -4.14
C ASP A 93 -2.99 5.01 -4.86
N ASP A 94 -3.13 4.37 -6.02
CA ASP A 94 -4.38 4.36 -6.78
C ASP A 94 -5.53 3.74 -5.98
N LEU A 95 -5.27 2.64 -5.29
CA LEU A 95 -6.26 1.98 -4.45
C LEU A 95 -6.72 2.89 -3.30
N ILE A 96 -5.80 3.61 -2.67
CA ILE A 96 -6.11 4.56 -1.60
C ILE A 96 -7.00 5.67 -2.14
N ASP A 97 -6.66 6.24 -3.30
CA ASP A 97 -7.46 7.30 -3.93
C ASP A 97 -8.88 6.82 -4.23
N GLU A 98 -9.03 5.65 -4.83
CA GLU A 98 -10.33 5.06 -5.12
C GLU A 98 -11.14 4.83 -3.83
N THR A 99 -10.52 4.32 -2.78
CA THR A 99 -11.16 4.06 -1.50
C THR A 99 -11.61 5.35 -0.82
N VAL A 100 -10.73 6.36 -0.80
CA VAL A 100 -11.04 7.68 -0.21
C VAL A 100 -12.19 8.35 -0.97
N ASP A 101 -12.15 8.32 -2.29
CA ASP A 101 -13.21 8.90 -3.13
C ASP A 101 -14.55 8.19 -2.92
N HIS A 102 -14.53 6.86 -2.85
CA HIS A 102 -15.72 6.06 -2.58
C HIS A 102 -16.34 6.41 -1.23
N LEU A 103 -15.55 6.45 -0.18
CA LEU A 103 -16.00 6.79 1.17
C LEU A 103 -16.54 8.23 1.24
N ARG A 104 -15.90 9.16 0.54
CA ARG A 104 -16.36 10.54 0.45
C ARG A 104 -17.72 10.62 -0.23
N ASN A 105 -17.90 9.95 -1.35
CA ASN A 105 -19.14 9.93 -2.09
C ASN A 105 -20.29 9.31 -1.28
N GLU A 106 -20.04 8.20 -0.59
CA GLU A 106 -21.02 7.57 0.30
C GLU A 106 -21.42 8.51 1.42
N ARG A 107 -20.44 9.19 2.02
CA ARG A 107 -20.69 10.16 3.10
C ARG A 107 -21.55 11.32 2.63
N GLU A 108 -21.26 11.86 1.44
CA GLU A 108 -22.06 12.93 0.84
C GLU A 108 -23.47 12.48 0.55
N LEU A 109 -23.66 11.28 0.01
CA LEU A 109 -24.97 10.71 -0.26
C LEU A 109 -25.77 10.51 1.02
N GLU A 110 -25.12 10.05 2.10
CA GLU A 110 -25.77 9.89 3.40
C GLU A 110 -26.20 11.24 3.98
N ILE A 111 -25.36 12.25 3.91
CA ILE A 111 -25.67 13.60 4.37
C ILE A 111 -26.87 14.16 3.59
N ARG A 112 -26.89 14.01 2.27
CA ARG A 112 -27.99 14.44 1.43
C ARG A 112 -29.30 13.72 1.80
N ARG A 113 -29.20 12.40 2.04
CA ARG A 113 -30.35 11.58 2.43
C ARG A 113 -30.93 12.06 3.77
N LYS A 114 -30.09 12.26 4.77
CA LYS A 114 -30.48 12.76 6.08
C LYS A 114 -31.12 14.15 5.98
N PHE A 115 -30.57 15.02 5.16
CA PHE A 115 -31.13 16.34 4.93
C PHE A 115 -32.53 16.27 4.31
N THR A 116 -32.70 15.44 3.28
CA THR A 116 -33.97 15.21 2.62
C THR A 116 -35.00 14.66 3.59
N ASP A 117 -34.65 13.62 4.36
CA ASP A 117 -35.53 13.03 5.36
C ASP A 117 -35.96 14.04 6.41
N SER A 118 -35.03 14.83 6.89
CA SER A 118 -35.29 15.89 7.88
C SER A 118 -36.25 16.94 7.32
N PHE A 119 -36.07 17.30 6.06
CA PHE A 119 -36.96 18.26 5.39
C PHE A 119 -38.37 17.72 5.19
N LEU A 120 -38.50 16.46 4.73
CA LEU A 120 -39.75 15.80 4.46
C LEU A 120 -40.55 15.50 5.73
N ASN A 121 -39.86 15.26 6.84
CA ASN A 121 -40.47 14.89 8.12
C ASN A 121 -40.67 16.09 9.06
N ARG A 122 -40.58 17.30 8.54
CA ARG A 122 -40.87 18.51 9.34
C ARG A 122 -42.31 18.49 9.85
N PRO A 123 -42.53 18.80 11.14
CA PRO A 123 -43.88 18.94 11.66
C PRO A 123 -44.62 20.04 10.88
N LYS A 124 -45.81 19.74 10.44
CA LYS A 124 -46.74 20.75 9.86
C LYS A 124 -47.49 21.41 10.99
N TYR A 125 -47.44 22.69 11.02
CA TYR A 125 -48.25 23.49 11.94
C TYR A 125 -49.54 23.91 11.30
#